data_8c5cfa05038c8ae69c741f6dd5af6111
#
_entry.id   8c5cfa05038c8ae69c741f6dd5af6111
#
_cell.length_a   1.000
_cell.length_b   1.000
_cell.length_c   1.000
_cell.angle_alpha   90.00
_cell.angle_beta   90.00
_cell.angle_gamma   90.00
#
_symmetry.space_group_name_H-M   'P 1'
#
loop_
_entity.id
_entity.type
_entity.pdbx_description
1 polymer ?
#
loop_
_entity_poly.entity_id
_entity_poly.type
_entity_poly.pdbx_seq_one_letter_code
_entity_poly.pdbx_strand_id
1 'polypeptide(L)'
;MADFHQTPQITTLHALHEAFDNENYLSNLEHKLEQHAKHEHISLLLPSLHSEMSNAGVLDRIIDRISEVRYLASVVIALGGAPEESQFQEAKQYFGRLATSQREIRVIWIDGPRIQDLLGQMADREIPTGEKGKGQSVWVTLGYLFARDQANIIALHDCDIVTYNRTMLARLIEPVANPNNDFQFCKGYYARISPTERSMKGRVTRLFVTPFVDTLSSLMAQQQATELQRFFDYHRSFKYPLAGEFCFTSDLARGLNIAYDWGLEVATLSQVFDQLTRRQVAQIDLANNYEHKHQELSADDISKGLHRMVVDIAKFYLTYMRSHGIPLDDSYVDMLLHTYYQNALRYIRKYSYDADVNDLNFDLYQEESAASHFRGFLWDAWMQSKGPQEAKLIPSWNRVAYTFPDIYDRLLEAVEADNAAE
;
A
#
# COMPACT_ATOMS: atom_id res chain seq x y z
N MET A 1 -15.01 -18.50 -2.40
CA MET A 1 -14.49 -18.56 -1.03
C MET A 1 -13.75 -19.85 -0.84
N ALA A 2 -12.65 -19.86 -0.72
CA ALA A 2 -12.19 -21.01 -0.81
C ALA A 2 -11.61 -21.82 0.12
N ASP A 3 -10.87 -21.49 0.79
CA ASP A 3 -10.07 -22.47 1.42
C ASP A 3 -9.68 -21.97 2.80
N PHE A 4 -9.39 -22.87 3.65
CA PHE A 4 -8.75 -22.61 4.92
C PHE A 4 -7.22 -22.64 4.77
N HIS A 5 -6.70 -22.44 3.54
CA HIS A 5 -5.28 -22.58 3.27
C HIS A 5 -4.47 -21.50 3.98
N GLN A 6 -3.59 -21.94 4.85
CA GLN A 6 -2.60 -21.11 5.54
C GLN A 6 -1.23 -21.32 4.91
N THR A 7 -0.49 -20.24 4.70
CA THR A 7 0.92 -20.35 4.32
C THR A 7 1.80 -20.48 5.56
N PRO A 8 2.99 -21.09 5.48
CA PRO A 8 3.88 -21.15 6.63
C PRO A 8 4.53 -19.80 6.99
N GLN A 9 4.33 -18.76 6.17
CA GLN A 9 5.03 -17.49 6.30
C GLN A 9 4.20 -16.42 7.01
N ILE A 10 2.89 -16.40 6.83
CA ILE A 10 1.98 -15.38 7.38
C ILE A 10 0.62 -16.01 7.69
N THR A 11 -0.13 -15.37 8.58
CA THR A 11 -1.51 -15.77 8.85
C THR A 11 -2.45 -15.19 7.79
N THR A 12 -3.35 -16.01 7.24
CA THR A 12 -4.39 -15.58 6.30
C THR A 12 -5.76 -15.61 6.98
N LEU A 13 -6.41 -14.47 7.05
CA LEU A 13 -7.73 -14.29 7.63
C LEU A 13 -8.78 -14.22 6.51
N HIS A 14 -9.58 -15.27 6.40
CA HIS A 14 -10.57 -15.42 5.33
C HIS A 14 -11.91 -14.79 5.68
N ALA A 15 -12.73 -14.47 4.67
CA ALA A 15 -14.09 -13.93 4.85
C ALA A 15 -15.12 -15.03 5.19
N LEU A 16 -14.84 -15.87 6.18
CA LEU A 16 -15.68 -17.03 6.53
C LEU A 16 -17.06 -16.64 7.08
N HIS A 17 -17.22 -15.42 7.56
CA HIS A 17 -18.49 -14.88 8.02
C HIS A 17 -19.55 -14.82 6.91
N GLU A 18 -19.15 -14.82 5.65
CA GLU A 18 -20.07 -14.85 4.50
C GLU A 18 -20.76 -16.21 4.31
N ALA A 19 -20.24 -17.26 4.94
CA ALA A 19 -20.88 -18.58 4.93
C ALA A 19 -22.12 -18.66 5.84
N PHE A 20 -22.34 -17.64 6.67
CA PHE A 20 -23.47 -17.59 7.60
C PHE A 20 -24.30 -16.35 7.29
N ASP A 21 -25.60 -16.50 7.35
CA ASP A 21 -26.53 -15.37 7.32
C ASP A 21 -26.44 -14.60 8.65
N ASN A 22 -25.46 -13.71 8.74
CA ASN A 22 -25.16 -12.95 9.94
C ASN A 22 -25.33 -11.45 9.68
N GLU A 23 -26.58 -11.00 9.70
CA GLU A 23 -26.93 -9.57 9.52
C GLU A 23 -26.23 -8.65 10.53
N ASN A 24 -25.82 -9.17 11.69
CA ASN A 24 -25.16 -8.43 12.75
C ASN A 24 -23.63 -8.49 12.68
N TYR A 25 -23.03 -9.11 11.67
CA TYR A 25 -21.58 -9.29 11.61
C TYR A 25 -20.81 -7.96 11.74
N LEU A 26 -21.14 -6.98 10.91
CA LEU A 26 -20.49 -5.68 10.93
C LEU A 26 -20.70 -4.97 12.27
N SER A 27 -21.94 -4.94 12.77
CA SER A 27 -22.27 -4.30 14.05
C SER A 27 -21.49 -4.92 15.21
N ASN A 28 -21.36 -6.25 15.23
CA ASN A 28 -20.59 -6.97 16.26
C ASN A 28 -19.08 -6.67 16.14
N LEU A 29 -18.56 -6.58 14.91
CA LEU A 29 -17.16 -6.27 14.67
C LEU A 29 -16.83 -4.83 15.07
N GLU A 30 -17.66 -3.88 14.66
CA GLU A 30 -17.52 -2.46 15.06
C GLU A 30 -17.65 -2.29 16.59
N HIS A 31 -18.57 -3.01 17.24
CA HIS A 31 -18.67 -2.97 18.69
C HIS A 31 -17.38 -3.47 19.38
N LYS A 32 -16.74 -4.54 18.87
CA LYS A 32 -15.43 -4.97 19.40
C LYS A 32 -14.39 -3.89 19.24
N LEU A 33 -14.31 -3.27 18.06
CA LEU A 33 -13.38 -2.16 17.80
C LEU A 33 -13.65 -0.95 18.70
N GLU A 34 -14.91 -0.62 18.99
CA GLU A 34 -15.28 0.42 19.97
C GLU A 34 -14.81 0.08 21.39
N GLN A 35 -14.78 -1.21 21.79
CA GLN A 35 -14.19 -1.60 23.07
C GLN A 35 -12.66 -1.46 23.05
N HIS A 36 -11.99 -1.88 21.96
CA HIS A 36 -10.53 -1.72 21.83
C HIS A 36 -10.14 -0.24 21.81
N ALA A 37 -10.91 0.61 21.11
CA ALA A 37 -10.71 2.06 21.02
C ALA A 37 -10.81 2.82 22.36
N LYS A 38 -11.27 2.19 23.43
CA LYS A 38 -11.21 2.79 24.79
C LYS A 38 -9.79 2.83 25.36
N HIS A 39 -8.91 1.98 24.85
CA HIS A 39 -7.54 1.80 25.32
C HIS A 39 -6.50 2.09 24.24
N GLU A 40 -6.93 2.02 22.97
CA GLU A 40 -6.07 2.19 21.81
C GLU A 40 -6.58 3.34 20.93
N HIS A 41 -5.70 4.27 20.58
CA HIS A 41 -6.03 5.34 19.64
C HIS A 41 -5.88 4.82 18.21
N ILE A 42 -7.00 4.58 17.54
CA ILE A 42 -7.05 4.10 16.16
C ILE A 42 -7.16 5.30 15.22
N SER A 43 -6.18 5.44 14.33
CA SER A 43 -6.11 6.51 13.34
C SER A 43 -6.22 5.94 11.93
N LEU A 44 -6.97 6.65 11.08
CA LEU A 44 -7.05 6.35 9.65
C LEU A 44 -6.24 7.40 8.87
N LEU A 45 -5.28 6.94 8.08
CA LEU A 45 -4.50 7.75 7.15
C LEU A 45 -5.08 7.58 5.73
N LEU A 46 -5.47 8.70 5.11
CA LEU A 46 -6.05 8.74 3.77
C LEU A 46 -5.15 9.56 2.84
N PRO A 47 -4.32 8.95 1.99
CA PRO A 47 -3.66 9.65 0.91
C PRO A 47 -4.71 10.09 -0.11
N SER A 48 -4.77 11.38 -0.42
CA SER A 48 -5.71 11.94 -1.39
C SER A 48 -5.04 12.99 -2.26
N LEU A 49 -5.36 12.97 -3.55
CA LEU A 49 -5.04 14.06 -4.46
C LEU A 49 -6.22 15.05 -4.50
N HIS A 50 -5.91 16.34 -4.60
CA HIS A 50 -6.96 17.38 -4.78
C HIS A 50 -7.88 17.06 -5.97
N SER A 51 -7.32 16.50 -7.07
CA SER A 51 -8.09 16.11 -8.26
C SER A 51 -9.15 15.02 -8.00
N GLU A 52 -9.08 14.28 -6.91
CA GLU A 52 -10.08 13.25 -6.57
C GLU A 52 -11.39 13.90 -6.10
N MET A 53 -11.34 15.09 -5.53
CA MET A 53 -12.53 15.84 -5.14
C MET A 53 -13.35 16.29 -6.35
N SER A 54 -12.75 16.42 -7.53
CA SER A 54 -13.47 16.70 -8.79
C SER A 54 -14.31 15.50 -9.26
N ASN A 55 -14.06 14.30 -8.75
CA ASN A 55 -14.83 13.08 -9.00
C ASN A 55 -15.58 12.65 -7.73
N ALA A 56 -16.38 13.55 -7.21
CA ALA A 56 -16.99 13.52 -5.88
C ALA A 56 -17.72 12.20 -5.55
N GLY A 57 -18.31 11.52 -6.54
CA GLY A 57 -19.16 10.35 -6.27
C GLY A 57 -18.47 9.15 -5.58
N VAL A 58 -17.16 8.93 -5.81
CA VAL A 58 -16.39 7.87 -5.14
C VAL A 58 -15.97 8.34 -3.76
N LEU A 59 -15.37 9.53 -3.69
CA LEU A 59 -14.85 10.09 -2.44
C LEU A 59 -16.00 10.41 -1.46
N ASP A 60 -17.14 10.93 -1.95
CA ASP A 60 -18.34 11.13 -1.12
C ASP A 60 -18.82 9.83 -0.47
N ARG A 61 -18.86 8.74 -1.24
CA ARG A 61 -19.22 7.41 -0.68
C ARG A 61 -18.27 7.00 0.44
N ILE A 62 -16.96 7.18 0.24
CA ILE A 62 -15.94 6.86 1.26
C ILE A 62 -16.19 7.69 2.51
N ILE A 63 -16.39 9.01 2.37
CA ILE A 63 -16.67 9.92 3.47
C ILE A 63 -17.95 9.54 4.19
N ASP A 64 -19.04 9.29 3.47
CA ASP A 64 -20.32 8.88 4.06
C ASP A 64 -20.16 7.61 4.90
N ARG A 65 -19.44 6.61 4.39
CA ARG A 65 -19.20 5.36 5.13
C ARG A 65 -18.30 5.56 6.35
N ILE A 66 -17.24 6.36 6.24
CA ILE A 66 -16.36 6.66 7.38
C ILE A 66 -17.10 7.53 8.42
N SER A 67 -18.02 8.39 8.01
CA SER A 67 -18.78 9.24 8.94
C SER A 67 -19.57 8.43 9.97
N GLU A 68 -20.04 7.24 9.59
CA GLU A 68 -20.80 6.32 10.46
C GLU A 68 -19.92 5.52 11.44
N VAL A 69 -18.58 5.50 11.26
CA VAL A 69 -17.64 4.75 12.09
C VAL A 69 -17.43 5.48 13.43
N ARG A 70 -17.38 4.74 14.56
CA ARG A 70 -17.24 5.32 15.90
C ARG A 70 -15.93 4.99 16.62
N TYR A 71 -15.21 3.98 16.16
CA TYR A 71 -13.96 3.52 16.78
C TYR A 71 -12.72 4.30 16.33
N LEU A 72 -12.82 5.21 15.35
CA LEU A 72 -11.71 6.05 14.92
C LEU A 72 -11.57 7.28 15.83
N ALA A 73 -10.41 7.45 16.44
CA ALA A 73 -10.05 8.64 17.19
C ALA A 73 -9.65 9.80 16.27
N SER A 74 -9.02 9.51 15.14
CA SER A 74 -8.66 10.52 14.14
C SER A 74 -8.70 9.99 12.72
N VAL A 75 -8.95 10.92 11.77
CA VAL A 75 -8.72 10.70 10.34
C VAL A 75 -7.78 11.80 9.86
N VAL A 76 -6.64 11.38 9.29
CA VAL A 76 -5.61 12.30 8.81
C VAL A 76 -5.46 12.14 7.31
N ILE A 77 -5.69 13.22 6.59
CA ILE A 77 -5.65 13.26 5.14
C ILE A 77 -4.29 13.75 4.68
N ALA A 78 -3.58 12.95 3.92
CA ALA A 78 -2.34 13.35 3.25
C ALA A 78 -2.69 13.98 1.91
N LEU A 79 -2.88 15.30 1.87
CA LEU A 79 -3.31 16.03 0.68
C LEU A 79 -2.13 16.38 -0.21
N GLY A 80 -2.07 15.76 -1.40
CA GLY A 80 -1.16 16.10 -2.47
C GLY A 80 -1.85 16.72 -3.68
N GLY A 81 -1.07 17.33 -4.59
CA GLY A 81 -1.60 17.95 -5.81
C GLY A 81 -2.44 19.21 -5.54
N ALA A 82 -2.16 19.93 -4.45
CA ALA A 82 -2.82 21.15 -4.02
C ALA A 82 -1.80 22.29 -3.84
N PRO A 83 -1.21 22.84 -4.92
CA PRO A 83 -0.21 23.89 -4.82
C PRO A 83 -0.76 25.22 -4.30
N GLU A 84 -2.08 25.44 -4.40
CA GLU A 84 -2.72 26.68 -4.02
C GLU A 84 -3.45 26.55 -2.67
N GLU A 85 -3.40 27.63 -1.87
CA GLU A 85 -4.08 27.65 -0.57
C GLU A 85 -5.60 27.45 -0.68
N SER A 86 -6.21 27.97 -1.73
CA SER A 86 -7.64 27.78 -2.01
C SER A 86 -8.01 26.29 -2.15
N GLN A 87 -7.14 25.48 -2.75
CA GLN A 87 -7.33 24.04 -2.90
C GLN A 87 -7.21 23.32 -1.55
N PHE A 88 -6.30 23.77 -0.70
CA PHE A 88 -6.20 23.26 0.66
C PHE A 88 -7.43 23.60 1.50
N GLN A 89 -7.94 24.84 1.41
CA GLN A 89 -9.15 25.25 2.14
C GLN A 89 -10.38 24.48 1.65
N GLU A 90 -10.50 24.23 0.34
CA GLU A 90 -11.54 23.37 -0.22
C GLU A 90 -11.45 21.95 0.38
N ALA A 91 -10.26 21.37 0.45
CA ALA A 91 -10.05 20.05 1.04
C ALA A 91 -10.39 20.04 2.54
N LYS A 92 -10.00 21.07 3.31
CA LYS A 92 -10.39 21.20 4.73
C LYS A 92 -11.90 21.18 4.91
N GLN A 93 -12.61 21.97 4.12
CA GLN A 93 -14.08 22.01 4.17
C GLN A 93 -14.68 20.66 3.77
N TYR A 94 -14.14 20.05 2.71
CA TYR A 94 -14.63 18.78 2.19
C TYR A 94 -14.48 17.63 3.20
N PHE A 95 -13.30 17.42 3.75
CA PHE A 95 -13.04 16.38 4.73
C PHE A 95 -13.52 16.74 6.15
N GLY A 96 -13.74 18.01 6.44
CA GLY A 96 -14.32 18.47 7.69
C GLY A 96 -15.65 17.82 8.03
N ARG A 97 -16.39 17.33 7.04
CA ARG A 97 -17.63 16.54 7.21
C ARG A 97 -17.44 15.27 8.04
N LEU A 98 -16.21 14.78 8.14
CA LEU A 98 -15.86 13.61 8.95
C LEU A 98 -15.71 13.92 10.44
N ALA A 99 -15.62 15.18 10.84
CA ALA A 99 -15.41 15.59 12.23
C ALA A 99 -16.60 15.24 13.11
N THR A 100 -16.33 14.75 14.32
CA THR A 100 -17.34 14.54 15.37
C THR A 100 -16.78 15.00 16.71
N SER A 101 -17.57 14.98 17.77
CA SER A 101 -17.07 15.31 19.12
C SER A 101 -16.00 14.33 19.66
N GLN A 102 -15.85 13.16 19.03
CA GLN A 102 -14.93 12.10 19.46
C GLN A 102 -13.87 11.79 18.39
N ARG A 103 -13.98 12.33 17.20
CA ARG A 103 -13.08 12.07 16.07
C ARG A 103 -12.53 13.36 15.51
N GLU A 104 -11.24 13.48 15.55
CA GLU A 104 -10.48 14.60 15.04
C GLU A 104 -10.14 14.42 13.55
N ILE A 105 -10.18 15.52 12.78
CA ILE A 105 -9.80 15.53 11.37
C ILE A 105 -8.65 16.51 11.20
N ARG A 106 -7.62 16.10 10.48
CA ARG A 106 -6.52 16.97 10.05
C ARG A 106 -6.20 16.72 8.59
N VAL A 107 -5.99 17.79 7.87
CA VAL A 107 -5.51 17.77 6.50
C VAL A 107 -4.05 18.22 6.50
N ILE A 108 -3.16 17.35 6.10
CA ILE A 108 -1.75 17.66 5.94
C ILE A 108 -1.54 18.23 4.54
N TRP A 109 -1.24 19.50 4.46
CA TRP A 109 -1.00 20.18 3.18
C TRP A 109 0.42 19.91 2.69
N ILE A 110 0.60 18.78 1.99
CA ILE A 110 1.93 18.33 1.55
C ILE A 110 2.62 19.38 0.66
N ASP A 111 1.88 20.04 -0.24
CA ASP A 111 2.41 21.07 -1.13
C ASP A 111 2.51 22.46 -0.46
N GLY A 112 2.03 22.60 0.78
CA GLY A 112 1.97 23.85 1.51
C GLY A 112 3.35 24.38 1.92
N PRO A 113 3.47 25.72 2.08
CA PRO A 113 4.77 26.34 2.30
C PRO A 113 5.44 25.88 3.61
N ARG A 114 4.70 25.62 4.68
CA ARG A 114 5.26 25.18 5.96
C ARG A 114 5.85 23.78 5.87
N ILE A 115 5.14 22.83 5.24
CA ILE A 115 5.64 21.47 5.04
C ILE A 115 6.82 21.48 4.07
N GLN A 116 6.76 22.25 2.98
CA GLN A 116 7.88 22.35 2.03
C GLN A 116 9.13 22.98 2.65
N ASP A 117 8.98 23.94 3.55
CA ASP A 117 10.10 24.50 4.32
C ASP A 117 10.73 23.46 5.26
N LEU A 118 9.93 22.66 5.97
CA LEU A 118 10.45 21.57 6.80
C LEU A 118 11.19 20.51 5.99
N LEU A 119 10.66 20.13 4.82
CA LEU A 119 11.35 19.20 3.91
C LEU A 119 12.67 19.77 3.41
N GLY A 120 12.72 21.09 3.12
CA GLY A 120 13.97 21.80 2.81
C GLY A 120 14.98 21.77 3.96
N GLN A 121 14.53 22.05 5.18
CA GLN A 121 15.38 21.98 6.38
C GLN A 121 15.94 20.58 6.67
N MET A 122 15.16 19.52 6.34
CA MET A 122 15.63 18.15 6.42
C MET A 122 16.69 17.86 5.37
N ALA A 123 16.48 18.32 4.11
CA ALA A 123 17.45 18.17 3.03
C ALA A 123 18.78 18.87 3.35
N ASP A 124 18.76 20.06 3.97
CA ASP A 124 19.94 20.79 4.44
C ASP A 124 20.74 20.00 5.52
N ARG A 125 20.09 19.06 6.18
CA ARG A 125 20.70 18.13 7.16
C ARG A 125 21.03 16.76 6.57
N GLU A 126 21.06 16.67 5.25
CA GLU A 126 21.32 15.43 4.51
C GLU A 126 20.31 14.29 4.87
N ILE A 127 19.08 14.67 5.24
CA ILE A 127 17.98 13.72 5.44
C ILE A 127 17.23 13.62 4.11
N PRO A 128 17.25 12.47 3.41
CA PRO A 128 16.48 12.29 2.19
C PRO A 128 14.98 12.39 2.47
N THR A 129 14.27 13.22 1.71
CA THR A 129 12.82 13.40 1.85
C THR A 129 12.03 12.81 0.67
N GLY A 130 12.74 12.23 -0.29
CA GLY A 130 12.13 11.62 -1.48
C GLY A 130 11.57 12.65 -2.47
N GLU A 131 10.89 12.13 -3.49
CA GLU A 131 10.17 12.94 -4.49
C GLU A 131 8.70 13.07 -4.10
N LYS A 132 8.02 14.09 -4.63
CA LYS A 132 6.57 14.24 -4.47
C LYS A 132 5.82 13.02 -4.98
N GLY A 133 4.94 12.49 -4.15
CA GLY A 133 4.13 11.31 -4.47
C GLY A 133 3.47 10.69 -3.24
N LYS A 134 2.74 9.59 -3.43
CA LYS A 134 2.02 8.89 -2.35
C LYS A 134 2.96 8.54 -1.18
N GLY A 135 4.15 7.99 -1.46
CA GLY A 135 5.08 7.59 -0.41
C GLY A 135 5.56 8.74 0.46
N GLN A 136 5.97 9.89 -0.15
CA GLN A 136 6.34 11.07 0.62
C GLN A 136 5.15 11.59 1.44
N SER A 137 3.96 11.64 0.85
CA SER A 137 2.75 12.11 1.53
C SER A 137 2.41 11.22 2.74
N VAL A 138 2.47 9.90 2.57
CA VAL A 138 2.29 8.92 3.66
C VAL A 138 3.35 9.13 4.74
N TRP A 139 4.63 9.27 4.36
CA TRP A 139 5.73 9.45 5.30
C TRP A 139 5.58 10.72 6.16
N VAL A 140 5.28 11.87 5.54
CA VAL A 140 5.04 13.13 6.27
C VAL A 140 3.86 12.98 7.23
N THR A 141 2.78 12.35 6.78
CA THR A 141 1.57 12.16 7.59
C THR A 141 1.82 11.21 8.77
N LEU A 142 2.62 10.16 8.58
CA LEU A 142 3.08 9.31 9.68
C LEU A 142 3.88 10.12 10.71
N GLY A 143 4.78 11.00 10.24
CA GLY A 143 5.53 11.91 11.13
C GLY A 143 4.62 12.77 12.00
N TYR A 144 3.55 13.33 11.43
CA TYR A 144 2.55 14.08 12.19
C TYR A 144 1.82 13.21 13.22
N LEU A 145 1.41 12.00 12.83
CA LEU A 145 0.77 11.06 13.78
C LEU A 145 1.71 10.71 14.93
N PHE A 146 3.01 10.56 14.68
CA PHE A 146 4.01 10.31 15.73
C PHE A 146 4.28 11.55 16.59
N ALA A 147 4.24 12.76 16.01
CA ALA A 147 4.38 14.02 16.74
C ALA A 147 3.22 14.22 17.73
N ARG A 148 2.02 13.77 17.37
CA ARG A 148 0.86 13.75 18.27
C ARG A 148 1.00 12.77 19.42
N ASP A 149 1.82 11.72 19.26
CA ASP A 149 2.07 10.64 20.24
C ASP A 149 0.80 10.01 20.85
N GLN A 150 -0.26 9.98 20.07
CA GLN A 150 -1.56 9.45 20.49
C GLN A 150 -1.98 8.21 19.70
N ALA A 151 -1.55 8.09 18.43
CA ALA A 151 -1.92 6.97 17.59
C ALA A 151 -1.16 5.70 18.00
N ASN A 152 -1.90 4.65 18.37
CA ASN A 152 -1.34 3.32 18.64
C ASN A 152 -1.46 2.41 17.42
N ILE A 153 -2.60 2.53 16.73
CA ILE A 153 -2.97 1.74 15.54
C ILE A 153 -3.21 2.70 14.39
N ILE A 154 -2.57 2.45 13.27
CA ILE A 154 -2.69 3.27 12.06
C ILE A 154 -3.15 2.37 10.92
N ALA A 155 -4.33 2.67 10.36
CA ALA A 155 -4.81 2.06 9.12
C ALA A 155 -4.59 3.01 7.96
N LEU A 156 -4.23 2.47 6.80
CA LEU A 156 -4.09 3.20 5.55
C LEU A 156 -5.07 2.63 4.53
N HIS A 157 -5.83 3.50 3.88
CA HIS A 157 -6.73 3.20 2.76
C HIS A 157 -6.51 4.18 1.63
N ASP A 158 -6.69 3.73 0.39
CA ASP A 158 -6.75 4.62 -0.77
C ASP A 158 -8.10 5.34 -0.87
N CYS A 159 -8.12 6.52 -1.48
CA CYS A 159 -9.31 7.37 -1.61
C CYS A 159 -10.11 7.15 -2.91
N ASP A 160 -9.72 6.19 -3.74
CA ASP A 160 -10.31 5.92 -5.07
C ASP A 160 -11.09 4.60 -5.15
N ILE A 161 -11.45 4.01 -3.99
CA ILE A 161 -12.13 2.72 -3.87
C ILE A 161 -13.63 2.88 -4.21
N VAL A 162 -14.02 2.44 -5.39
CA VAL A 162 -15.42 2.52 -5.88
C VAL A 162 -16.38 1.67 -5.06
N THR A 163 -15.95 0.49 -4.60
CA THR A 163 -16.75 -0.49 -3.85
C THR A 163 -16.62 -0.35 -2.34
N TYR A 164 -16.11 0.78 -1.84
CA TYR A 164 -15.83 0.99 -0.42
C TYR A 164 -17.05 0.74 0.48
N ASN A 165 -16.80 0.01 1.57
CA ASN A 165 -17.77 -0.20 2.64
C ASN A 165 -17.07 -0.29 4.01
N ARG A 166 -17.82 -0.12 5.10
CA ARG A 166 -17.26 -0.13 6.47
C ARG A 166 -16.67 -1.47 6.89
N THR A 167 -17.18 -2.56 6.34
CA THR A 167 -16.66 -3.90 6.65
C THR A 167 -15.19 -4.02 6.25
N MET A 168 -14.77 -3.40 5.12
CA MET A 168 -13.36 -3.39 4.68
C MET A 168 -12.46 -2.76 5.75
N LEU A 169 -12.83 -1.58 6.25
CA LEU A 169 -12.07 -0.87 7.27
C LEU A 169 -12.04 -1.62 8.60
N ALA A 170 -13.19 -2.06 9.08
CA ALA A 170 -13.30 -2.78 10.35
C ALA A 170 -12.50 -4.10 10.33
N ARG A 171 -12.56 -4.85 9.23
CA ARG A 171 -11.79 -6.08 9.05
C ARG A 171 -10.28 -5.82 9.00
N LEU A 172 -9.85 -4.75 8.33
CA LEU A 172 -8.43 -4.42 8.23
C LEU A 172 -7.81 -4.08 9.61
N ILE A 173 -8.57 -3.37 10.44
CA ILE A 173 -8.09 -2.85 11.73
C ILE A 173 -8.15 -3.93 12.83
N GLU A 174 -9.20 -4.74 12.86
CA GLU A 174 -9.46 -5.65 13.98
C GLU A 174 -8.28 -6.57 14.32
N PRO A 175 -7.58 -7.20 13.36
CA PRO A 175 -6.48 -8.09 13.71
C PRO A 175 -5.37 -7.42 14.51
N VAL A 176 -5.04 -6.15 14.21
CA VAL A 176 -3.99 -5.39 14.87
C VAL A 176 -4.49 -4.72 16.16
N ALA A 177 -5.75 -4.28 16.19
CA ALA A 177 -6.33 -3.62 17.34
C ALA A 177 -6.75 -4.59 18.47
N ASN A 178 -6.88 -5.87 18.18
CA ASN A 178 -7.31 -6.87 19.14
C ASN A 178 -6.15 -7.26 20.07
N PRO A 179 -6.21 -6.93 21.38
CA PRO A 179 -5.11 -7.19 22.32
C PRO A 179 -4.85 -8.68 22.59
N ASN A 180 -5.73 -9.58 22.13
CA ASN A 180 -5.51 -11.02 22.23
C ASN A 180 -4.72 -11.58 21.05
N ASN A 181 -4.42 -10.77 20.04
CA ASN A 181 -3.62 -11.14 18.88
C ASN A 181 -2.19 -10.59 19.02
N ASP A 182 -1.22 -11.29 18.43
CA ASP A 182 0.17 -10.82 18.35
C ASP A 182 0.43 -9.92 17.11
N PHE A 183 -0.59 -9.62 16.29
CA PHE A 183 -0.37 -8.97 15.00
C PHE A 183 0.06 -7.50 15.16
N GLN A 184 1.17 -7.18 14.51
CA GLN A 184 1.71 -5.82 14.40
C GLN A 184 1.46 -5.22 13.01
N PHE A 185 1.16 -6.09 12.04
CA PHE A 185 0.88 -5.72 10.65
C PHE A 185 -0.20 -6.61 10.06
N CYS A 186 -1.17 -5.99 9.40
CA CYS A 186 -2.21 -6.67 8.65
C CYS A 186 -2.38 -6.02 7.27
N LYS A 187 -2.31 -6.81 6.19
CA LYS A 187 -2.49 -6.33 4.82
C LYS A 187 -3.78 -6.84 4.22
N GLY A 188 -4.52 -5.95 3.57
CA GLY A 188 -5.72 -6.31 2.83
C GLY A 188 -5.41 -7.14 1.58
N TYR A 189 -6.31 -8.04 1.22
CA TYR A 189 -6.37 -8.63 -0.11
C TYR A 189 -7.82 -8.76 -0.58
N TYR A 190 -8.02 -8.87 -1.87
CA TYR A 190 -9.34 -8.87 -2.50
C TYR A 190 -9.26 -9.35 -3.95
N ALA A 191 -10.40 -9.80 -4.50
CA ALA A 191 -10.53 -10.01 -5.92
C ALA A 191 -10.79 -8.67 -6.64
N ARG A 192 -10.16 -8.46 -7.79
CA ARG A 192 -10.36 -7.27 -8.61
C ARG A 192 -11.08 -7.65 -9.90
N ILE A 193 -12.38 -7.44 -9.89
CA ILE A 193 -13.26 -7.75 -11.01
C ILE A 193 -14.02 -6.48 -11.38
N SER A 194 -14.11 -6.17 -12.67
CA SER A 194 -15.05 -5.18 -13.17
C SER A 194 -16.38 -5.85 -13.47
N PRO A 195 -17.45 -5.55 -12.71
CA PRO A 195 -18.76 -6.12 -12.97
C PRO A 195 -19.34 -5.65 -14.32
N THR A 196 -19.04 -4.42 -14.73
CA THR A 196 -19.52 -3.83 -15.98
C THR A 196 -18.87 -4.46 -17.21
N GLU A 197 -17.55 -4.69 -17.15
CA GLU A 197 -16.81 -5.33 -18.22
C GLU A 197 -16.78 -6.85 -18.10
N ARG A 198 -17.22 -7.40 -16.94
CA ARG A 198 -17.12 -8.82 -16.62
C ARG A 198 -15.71 -9.33 -16.83
N SER A 199 -14.69 -8.63 -16.34
CA SER A 199 -13.28 -8.91 -16.59
C SER A 199 -12.42 -8.82 -15.34
N MET A 200 -11.34 -9.63 -15.31
CA MET A 200 -10.33 -9.56 -14.25
C MET A 200 -9.47 -8.31 -14.41
N LYS A 201 -9.29 -7.56 -13.33
CA LYS A 201 -8.40 -6.40 -13.23
C LYS A 201 -7.10 -6.73 -12.50
N GLY A 202 -6.25 -5.73 -12.25
CA GLY A 202 -4.98 -5.90 -11.51
C GLY A 202 -3.90 -6.62 -12.31
N ARG A 203 -3.71 -6.27 -13.61
CA ARG A 203 -2.72 -6.87 -14.50
C ARG A 203 -1.30 -6.87 -13.92
N VAL A 204 -0.87 -5.77 -13.27
CA VAL A 204 0.48 -5.70 -12.70
C VAL A 204 0.67 -6.78 -11.63
N THR A 205 -0.32 -6.97 -10.74
CA THR A 205 -0.23 -8.06 -9.74
C THR A 205 -0.26 -9.42 -10.40
N ARG A 206 -1.27 -9.68 -11.27
CA ARG A 206 -1.51 -11.01 -11.87
C ARG A 206 -0.41 -11.45 -12.83
N LEU A 207 0.05 -10.53 -13.69
CA LEU A 207 0.92 -10.86 -14.82
C LEU A 207 2.38 -10.47 -14.61
N PHE A 208 2.66 -9.61 -13.63
CA PHE A 208 4.03 -9.21 -13.33
C PHE A 208 4.45 -9.65 -11.92
N VAL A 209 3.91 -9.07 -10.85
CA VAL A 209 4.44 -9.29 -9.49
C VAL A 209 4.34 -10.77 -9.09
N THR A 210 3.17 -11.39 -9.25
CA THR A 210 2.97 -12.80 -8.86
C THR A 210 3.90 -13.76 -9.61
N PRO A 211 3.93 -13.78 -10.96
CA PRO A 211 4.84 -14.69 -11.67
C PRO A 211 6.31 -14.30 -11.52
N PHE A 212 6.63 -13.03 -11.30
CA PHE A 212 8.01 -12.58 -11.09
C PHE A 212 8.56 -13.05 -9.73
N VAL A 213 7.83 -12.81 -8.65
CA VAL A 213 8.21 -13.26 -7.30
C VAL A 213 8.29 -14.79 -7.22
N ASP A 214 7.36 -15.51 -7.89
CA ASP A 214 7.41 -16.97 -7.99
C ASP A 214 8.66 -17.45 -8.75
N THR A 215 9.05 -16.73 -9.81
CA THR A 215 10.29 -16.99 -10.53
C THR A 215 11.51 -16.76 -9.66
N LEU A 216 11.57 -15.64 -8.94
CA LEU A 216 12.68 -15.31 -8.05
C LEU A 216 12.82 -16.33 -6.92
N SER A 217 11.72 -16.73 -6.27
CA SER A 217 11.73 -17.77 -5.25
C SER A 217 12.31 -19.10 -5.81
N SER A 218 11.86 -19.51 -7.00
CA SER A 218 12.32 -20.75 -7.65
C SER A 218 13.81 -20.71 -8.01
N LEU A 219 14.31 -19.57 -8.51
CA LEU A 219 15.73 -19.39 -8.85
C LEU A 219 16.61 -19.38 -7.58
N MET A 220 16.16 -18.73 -6.50
CA MET A 220 16.88 -18.73 -5.23
C MET A 220 16.96 -20.14 -4.61
N ALA A 221 15.89 -20.93 -4.74
CA ALA A 221 15.90 -22.33 -4.32
C ALA A 221 16.94 -23.15 -5.11
N GLN A 222 17.01 -22.98 -6.43
CA GLN A 222 18.00 -23.69 -7.28
C GLN A 222 19.44 -23.29 -6.96
N GLN A 223 19.66 -22.02 -6.57
CA GLN A 223 20.97 -21.49 -6.19
C GLN A 223 21.33 -21.75 -4.72
N GLN A 224 20.45 -22.38 -3.96
CA GLN A 224 20.60 -22.60 -2.51
C GLN A 224 20.79 -21.33 -1.69
N ALA A 225 20.27 -20.19 -2.20
CA ALA A 225 20.27 -18.88 -1.54
C ALA A 225 19.12 -18.82 -0.51
N THR A 226 19.25 -19.55 0.59
CA THR A 226 18.16 -19.84 1.55
C THR A 226 17.50 -18.58 2.12
N GLU A 227 18.27 -17.56 2.48
CA GLU A 227 17.72 -16.29 3.02
C GLU A 227 16.84 -15.58 2.01
N LEU A 228 17.33 -15.43 0.77
CA LEU A 228 16.57 -14.81 -0.31
C LEU A 228 15.36 -15.64 -0.72
N GLN A 229 15.49 -16.98 -0.72
CA GLN A 229 14.35 -17.86 -0.96
C GLN A 229 13.26 -17.62 0.09
N ARG A 230 13.61 -17.54 1.38
CA ARG A 230 12.65 -17.23 2.46
C ARG A 230 12.00 -15.87 2.27
N PHE A 231 12.74 -14.86 1.84
CA PHE A 231 12.22 -13.54 1.52
C PHE A 231 11.18 -13.58 0.38
N PHE A 232 11.51 -14.26 -0.74
CA PHE A 232 10.57 -14.37 -1.85
C PHE A 232 9.38 -15.27 -1.53
N ASP A 233 9.55 -16.33 -0.74
CA ASP A 233 8.45 -17.16 -0.25
C ASP A 233 7.50 -16.37 0.66
N TYR A 234 8.02 -15.45 1.46
CA TYR A 234 7.22 -14.52 2.24
C TYR A 234 6.41 -13.59 1.33
N HIS A 235 7.04 -12.93 0.35
CA HIS A 235 6.33 -12.07 -0.62
C HIS A 235 5.27 -12.85 -1.42
N ARG A 236 5.58 -14.08 -1.84
CA ARG A 236 4.67 -14.98 -2.54
C ARG A 236 3.45 -15.38 -1.71
N SER A 237 3.54 -15.31 -0.40
CA SER A 237 2.44 -15.68 0.50
C SER A 237 1.31 -14.65 0.52
N PHE A 238 1.57 -13.42 0.10
CA PHE A 238 0.53 -12.40 0.00
C PHE A 238 -0.31 -12.58 -1.27
N LYS A 239 -1.63 -12.70 -1.10
CA LYS A 239 -2.58 -12.89 -2.21
C LYS A 239 -2.68 -11.64 -3.09
N TYR A 240 -2.52 -10.45 -2.51
CA TYR A 240 -2.47 -9.18 -3.25
C TYR A 240 -1.35 -8.27 -2.70
N PRO A 241 -0.07 -8.49 -3.08
CA PRO A 241 1.06 -7.76 -2.51
C PRO A 241 1.03 -6.24 -2.77
N LEU A 242 0.35 -5.80 -3.82
CA LEU A 242 0.21 -4.39 -4.19
C LEU A 242 -1.06 -3.73 -3.60
N ALA A 243 -1.76 -4.34 -2.64
CA ALA A 243 -2.86 -3.67 -1.96
C ALA A 243 -2.35 -2.41 -1.23
N GLY A 244 -3.02 -1.28 -1.44
CA GLY A 244 -2.74 -0.04 -0.72
C GLY A 244 -3.30 -0.04 0.72
N GLU A 245 -4.13 -1.03 1.06
CA GLU A 245 -4.80 -1.14 2.34
C GLU A 245 -3.97 -2.00 3.29
N PHE A 246 -3.47 -1.37 4.35
CA PHE A 246 -2.80 -2.08 5.44
C PHE A 246 -2.98 -1.34 6.77
N CYS A 247 -2.83 -2.09 7.85
CA CYS A 247 -2.89 -1.61 9.21
C CYS A 247 -1.63 -2.07 9.95
N PHE A 248 -1.08 -1.19 10.78
CA PHE A 248 0.11 -1.48 11.58
C PHE A 248 0.06 -0.76 12.93
N THR A 249 0.86 -1.24 13.86
CA THR A 249 1.10 -0.50 15.10
C THR A 249 1.99 0.71 14.84
N SER A 250 1.83 1.76 15.63
CA SER A 250 2.65 2.97 15.55
C SER A 250 4.14 2.69 15.75
N ASP A 251 4.48 1.77 16.65
CA ASP A 251 5.87 1.39 16.93
C ASP A 251 6.55 0.78 15.70
N LEU A 252 5.86 -0.14 15.02
CA LEU A 252 6.37 -0.69 13.76
C LEU A 252 6.53 0.43 12.73
N ALA A 253 5.49 1.23 12.52
CA ALA A 253 5.48 2.26 11.49
C ALA A 253 6.59 3.30 11.67
N ARG A 254 6.94 3.65 12.92
CA ARG A 254 8.02 4.58 13.26
C ARG A 254 9.40 4.07 12.82
N GLY A 255 9.59 2.75 12.75
CA GLY A 255 10.81 2.08 12.32
C GLY A 255 10.94 1.86 10.80
N LEU A 256 9.85 2.02 10.03
CA LEU A 256 9.86 1.72 8.59
C LEU A 256 10.52 2.83 7.78
N ASN A 257 11.39 2.45 6.84
CA ASN A 257 11.81 3.31 5.75
C ASN A 257 10.72 3.25 4.65
N ILE A 258 10.31 4.38 4.14
CA ILE A 258 9.19 4.45 3.18
C ILE A 258 9.71 4.68 1.78
N ALA A 259 9.33 3.84 0.81
CA ALA A 259 9.62 4.09 -0.58
C ALA A 259 8.73 5.24 -1.10
N TYR A 260 9.34 6.19 -1.81
CA TYR A 260 8.61 7.34 -2.35
C TYR A 260 8.11 7.14 -3.79
N ASP A 261 8.50 6.04 -4.41
CA ASP A 261 8.05 5.62 -5.74
C ASP A 261 6.93 4.54 -5.68
N TRP A 262 6.66 3.90 -6.81
CA TRP A 262 5.69 2.81 -6.91
C TRP A 262 6.10 1.52 -6.19
N GLY A 263 7.24 1.51 -5.53
CA GLY A 263 7.70 0.42 -4.67
C GLY A 263 7.15 0.46 -3.24
N LEU A 264 6.28 1.41 -2.89
CA LEU A 264 5.79 1.61 -1.52
C LEU A 264 5.31 0.31 -0.87
N GLU A 265 4.41 -0.41 -1.53
CA GLU A 265 3.80 -1.62 -0.96
C GLU A 265 4.82 -2.75 -0.80
N VAL A 266 5.67 -3.01 -1.82
CA VAL A 266 6.67 -4.07 -1.76
C VAL A 266 7.82 -3.75 -0.80
N ALA A 267 8.22 -2.49 -0.71
CA ALA A 267 9.21 -2.03 0.24
C ALA A 267 8.69 -2.13 1.69
N THR A 268 7.43 -1.77 1.93
CA THR A 268 6.78 -1.95 3.24
C THR A 268 6.78 -3.43 3.65
N LEU A 269 6.38 -4.33 2.73
CA LEU A 269 6.41 -5.77 3.02
C LEU A 269 7.83 -6.27 3.34
N SER A 270 8.84 -5.76 2.65
CA SER A 270 10.24 -6.12 2.91
C SER A 270 10.71 -5.66 4.29
N GLN A 271 10.38 -4.42 4.67
CA GLN A 271 10.70 -3.90 6.00
C GLN A 271 9.97 -4.66 7.12
N VAL A 272 8.72 -5.07 6.87
CA VAL A 272 7.95 -5.92 7.78
C VAL A 272 8.61 -7.30 7.94
N PHE A 273 9.14 -7.89 6.84
CA PHE A 273 9.90 -9.14 6.88
C PHE A 273 11.15 -9.03 7.76
N ASP A 274 11.87 -7.91 7.67
CA ASP A 274 13.11 -7.68 8.41
C ASP A 274 12.87 -7.42 9.91
N GLN A 275 11.73 -6.80 10.26
CA GLN A 275 11.47 -6.31 11.62
C GLN A 275 10.57 -7.24 12.44
N LEU A 276 9.70 -8.02 11.80
CA LEU A 276 8.69 -8.82 12.49
C LEU A 276 8.92 -10.33 12.36
N THR A 277 8.43 -11.05 13.33
CA THR A 277 8.29 -12.50 13.24
C THR A 277 7.02 -12.86 12.46
N ARG A 278 6.99 -14.07 11.89
CA ARG A 278 5.82 -14.57 11.11
C ARG A 278 4.50 -14.54 11.87
N ARG A 279 4.54 -14.69 13.20
CA ARG A 279 3.35 -14.65 14.06
C ARG A 279 2.71 -13.26 14.14
N GLN A 280 3.49 -12.23 13.85
CA GLN A 280 3.07 -10.84 13.97
C GLN A 280 2.51 -10.27 12.66
N VAL A 281 2.45 -11.09 11.60
CA VAL A 281 2.04 -10.66 10.25
C VAL A 281 0.80 -11.41 9.81
N ALA A 282 -0.23 -10.66 9.40
CA ALA A 282 -1.44 -11.19 8.79
C ALA A 282 -1.75 -10.56 7.43
N GLN A 283 -2.51 -11.29 6.63
CA GLN A 283 -3.29 -10.72 5.53
C GLN A 283 -4.77 -11.06 5.74
N ILE A 284 -5.65 -10.18 5.27
CA ILE A 284 -7.09 -10.33 5.49
C ILE A 284 -7.89 -10.11 4.21
N ASP A 285 -8.88 -10.97 4.00
CA ASP A 285 -9.86 -10.83 2.92
C ASP A 285 -10.79 -9.65 3.21
N LEU A 286 -10.70 -8.59 2.39
CA LEU A 286 -11.50 -7.38 2.58
C LEU A 286 -12.81 -7.40 1.80
N ALA A 287 -12.81 -8.02 0.62
CA ALA A 287 -13.97 -8.00 -0.25
C ALA A 287 -13.89 -9.05 -1.37
N ASN A 288 -15.02 -9.62 -1.73
CA ASN A 288 -15.15 -10.49 -2.89
C ASN A 288 -15.03 -9.73 -4.22
N ASN A 289 -15.26 -8.42 -4.20
CA ASN A 289 -15.00 -7.54 -5.32
C ASN A 289 -14.49 -6.18 -4.84
N TYR A 290 -13.36 -5.78 -5.40
CA TYR A 290 -12.73 -4.50 -5.12
C TYR A 290 -12.46 -3.78 -6.44
N GLU A 291 -13.08 -2.63 -6.61
CA GLU A 291 -12.92 -1.79 -7.79
C GLU A 291 -12.40 -0.40 -7.36
N HIS A 292 -11.37 0.06 -8.03
CA HIS A 292 -10.89 1.44 -7.92
C HIS A 292 -10.75 2.05 -9.32
N LYS A 293 -10.52 3.35 -9.37
CA LYS A 293 -10.33 4.09 -10.62
C LYS A 293 -9.24 3.42 -11.47
N HIS A 294 -9.56 3.11 -12.72
CA HIS A 294 -8.65 2.44 -13.64
C HIS A 294 -7.57 3.40 -14.16
N GLN A 295 -6.31 2.94 -14.13
CA GLN A 295 -5.24 3.52 -14.93
C GLN A 295 -5.13 2.72 -16.22
N GLU A 296 -5.21 3.41 -17.37
CA GLU A 296 -5.03 2.78 -18.69
C GLU A 296 -3.55 2.41 -18.91
N LEU A 297 -3.32 1.30 -19.64
CA LEU A 297 -2.01 0.99 -20.21
C LEU A 297 -1.71 2.06 -21.28
N SER A 298 -0.81 2.97 -20.99
CA SER A 298 -0.28 3.87 -22.00
C SER A 298 0.95 3.22 -22.62
N ALA A 299 0.79 2.69 -23.82
CA ALA A 299 1.90 2.11 -24.59
C ALA A 299 2.90 3.18 -25.08
N ASP A 300 2.45 4.43 -25.14
CA ASP A 300 3.18 5.52 -25.79
C ASP A 300 3.86 6.49 -24.81
N ASP A 301 3.65 6.37 -23.49
CA ASP A 301 4.25 7.25 -22.49
C ASP A 301 4.96 6.45 -21.38
N ILE A 302 6.25 6.28 -21.58
CA ILE A 302 7.18 5.57 -20.67
C ILE A 302 7.21 6.17 -19.26
N SER A 303 6.78 7.42 -19.09
CA SER A 303 6.81 8.13 -17.80
C SER A 303 5.53 7.99 -16.98
N LYS A 304 4.47 7.42 -17.54
CA LYS A 304 3.14 7.38 -16.91
C LYS A 304 2.57 5.96 -16.81
N GLY A 305 1.81 5.72 -15.76
CA GLY A 305 0.98 4.53 -15.60
C GLY A 305 1.74 3.26 -15.23
N LEU A 306 1.29 2.14 -15.79
CA LEU A 306 1.76 0.79 -15.41
C LEU A 306 3.23 0.51 -15.74
N HIS A 307 3.83 1.20 -16.74
CA HIS A 307 5.24 1.05 -17.07
C HIS A 307 6.13 1.48 -15.89
N ARG A 308 5.94 2.71 -15.38
CA ARG A 308 6.72 3.22 -14.26
C ARG A 308 6.55 2.34 -13.02
N MET A 309 5.33 1.89 -12.74
CA MET A 309 5.04 0.98 -11.63
C MET A 309 5.86 -0.33 -11.75
N VAL A 310 5.83 -0.97 -12.91
CA VAL A 310 6.59 -2.21 -13.15
C VAL A 310 8.09 -1.99 -13.00
N VAL A 311 8.62 -0.91 -13.59
CA VAL A 311 10.05 -0.57 -13.51
C VAL A 311 10.49 -0.32 -12.06
N ASP A 312 9.74 0.47 -11.30
CA ASP A 312 10.09 0.78 -9.91
C ASP A 312 10.05 -0.47 -9.02
N ILE A 313 9.01 -1.30 -9.14
CA ILE A 313 8.92 -2.59 -8.42
C ILE A 313 10.05 -3.55 -8.82
N ALA A 314 10.35 -3.65 -10.12
CA ALA A 314 11.43 -4.49 -10.61
C ALA A 314 12.79 -4.04 -10.06
N LYS A 315 13.07 -2.74 -10.11
CA LYS A 315 14.30 -2.14 -9.56
C LYS A 315 14.46 -2.44 -8.08
N PHE A 316 13.37 -2.36 -7.32
CA PHE A 316 13.38 -2.72 -5.91
C PHE A 316 13.89 -4.16 -5.70
N TYR A 317 13.29 -5.16 -6.37
CA TYR A 317 13.70 -6.56 -6.22
C TYR A 317 15.12 -6.83 -6.75
N LEU A 318 15.51 -6.26 -7.89
CA LEU A 318 16.85 -6.41 -8.44
C LEU A 318 17.91 -5.81 -7.49
N THR A 319 17.63 -4.64 -6.93
CA THR A 319 18.51 -4.00 -5.94
C THR A 319 18.60 -4.83 -4.67
N TYR A 320 17.48 -5.37 -4.18
CA TYR A 320 17.46 -6.25 -3.01
C TYR A 320 18.31 -7.52 -3.23
N MET A 321 18.18 -8.17 -4.39
CA MET A 321 19.02 -9.32 -4.74
C MET A 321 20.50 -8.96 -4.76
N ARG A 322 20.88 -7.84 -5.36
CA ARG A 322 22.28 -7.39 -5.41
C ARG A 322 22.85 -7.09 -4.04
N SER A 323 22.09 -6.42 -3.18
CA SER A 323 22.52 -6.12 -1.80
C SER A 323 22.72 -7.37 -0.94
N HIS A 324 22.09 -8.49 -1.33
CA HIS A 324 22.27 -9.81 -0.71
C HIS A 324 23.23 -10.73 -1.46
N GLY A 325 24.08 -10.15 -2.31
CA GLY A 325 25.22 -10.87 -2.90
C GLY A 325 24.92 -11.68 -4.15
N ILE A 326 23.75 -11.51 -4.79
CA ILE A 326 23.49 -12.16 -6.08
C ILE A 326 24.20 -11.38 -7.20
N PRO A 327 25.15 -11.99 -7.93
CA PRO A 327 25.83 -11.32 -9.03
C PRO A 327 24.88 -11.21 -10.23
N LEU A 328 24.27 -10.05 -10.40
CA LEU A 328 23.44 -9.77 -11.56
C LEU A 328 24.31 -9.22 -12.69
N ASP A 329 24.32 -9.93 -13.81
CA ASP A 329 24.88 -9.50 -15.08
C ASP A 329 23.83 -9.65 -16.20
N ASP A 330 24.18 -9.24 -17.43
CA ASP A 330 23.26 -9.29 -18.55
C ASP A 330 22.79 -10.73 -18.88
N SER A 331 23.66 -11.72 -18.72
CA SER A 331 23.33 -13.12 -18.97
C SER A 331 22.36 -13.67 -17.92
N TYR A 332 22.57 -13.32 -16.65
CA TYR A 332 21.66 -13.69 -15.57
C TYR A 332 20.29 -13.07 -15.78
N VAL A 333 20.26 -11.79 -16.13
CA VAL A 333 19.00 -11.07 -16.34
C VAL A 333 18.27 -11.56 -17.59
N ASP A 334 18.96 -11.89 -18.66
CA ASP A 334 18.34 -12.51 -19.86
C ASP A 334 17.67 -13.85 -19.49
N MET A 335 18.35 -14.72 -18.75
CA MET A 335 17.77 -15.96 -18.21
C MET A 335 16.56 -15.69 -17.31
N LEU A 336 16.63 -14.69 -16.42
CA LEU A 336 15.55 -14.26 -15.55
C LEU A 336 14.33 -13.79 -16.34
N LEU A 337 14.52 -12.95 -17.37
CA LEU A 337 13.47 -12.46 -18.27
C LEU A 337 12.76 -13.59 -19.00
N HIS A 338 13.54 -14.55 -19.50
CA HIS A 338 12.97 -15.71 -20.18
C HIS A 338 12.13 -16.56 -19.21
N THR A 339 12.68 -16.86 -18.05
CA THR A 339 12.00 -17.68 -17.02
C THR A 339 10.73 -16.99 -16.51
N TYR A 340 10.81 -15.70 -16.21
CA TYR A 340 9.64 -14.89 -15.85
C TYR A 340 8.54 -14.97 -16.92
N TYR A 341 8.90 -14.73 -18.18
CA TYR A 341 7.90 -14.70 -19.25
C TYR A 341 7.22 -16.06 -19.43
N GLN A 342 7.97 -17.15 -19.40
CA GLN A 342 7.40 -18.51 -19.44
C GLN A 342 6.46 -18.76 -18.26
N ASN A 343 6.82 -18.28 -17.08
CA ASN A 343 5.98 -18.40 -15.89
C ASN A 343 4.71 -17.53 -16.03
N ALA A 344 4.81 -16.30 -16.51
CA ALA A 344 3.68 -15.42 -16.77
C ALA A 344 2.67 -16.06 -17.74
N LEU A 345 3.14 -16.70 -18.84
CA LEU A 345 2.27 -17.43 -19.77
C LEU A 345 1.51 -18.59 -19.08
N ARG A 346 2.17 -19.28 -18.14
CA ARG A 346 1.50 -20.35 -17.35
C ARG A 346 0.41 -19.77 -16.44
N TYR A 347 0.65 -18.62 -15.82
CA TYR A 347 -0.36 -17.92 -15.02
C TYR A 347 -1.53 -17.43 -15.87
N ILE A 348 -1.28 -16.87 -17.07
CA ILE A 348 -2.32 -16.45 -18.01
C ILE A 348 -3.27 -17.61 -18.34
N ARG A 349 -2.73 -18.78 -18.59
CA ARG A 349 -3.57 -19.99 -18.84
C ARG A 349 -4.42 -20.36 -17.63
N LYS A 350 -3.88 -20.27 -16.41
CA LYS A 350 -4.66 -20.52 -15.19
C LYS A 350 -5.78 -19.52 -15.05
N TYR A 351 -5.52 -18.23 -15.30
CA TYR A 351 -6.54 -17.19 -15.27
C TYR A 351 -7.59 -17.35 -16.39
N SER A 352 -7.21 -17.87 -17.56
CA SER A 352 -8.20 -18.12 -18.61
C SER A 352 -9.20 -19.20 -18.22
N TYR A 353 -8.75 -20.29 -17.56
CA TYR A 353 -9.65 -21.32 -17.05
C TYR A 353 -10.56 -20.78 -15.93
N ASP A 354 -10.00 -19.96 -15.03
CA ASP A 354 -10.75 -19.34 -13.96
C ASP A 354 -11.81 -18.35 -14.50
N ALA A 355 -11.46 -17.59 -15.54
CA ALA A 355 -12.38 -16.70 -16.22
C ALA A 355 -13.52 -17.46 -16.92
N ASP A 356 -13.19 -18.56 -17.60
CA ASP A 356 -14.15 -19.38 -18.33
C ASP A 356 -15.21 -19.97 -17.38
N VAL A 357 -14.78 -20.58 -16.27
CA VAL A 357 -15.69 -21.16 -15.26
C VAL A 357 -16.60 -20.10 -14.62
N ASN A 358 -16.12 -18.86 -14.49
CA ASN A 358 -16.86 -17.75 -13.87
C ASN A 358 -17.60 -16.87 -14.89
N ASP A 359 -17.65 -17.26 -16.18
CA ASP A 359 -18.31 -16.52 -17.25
C ASP A 359 -17.81 -15.06 -17.36
N LEU A 360 -16.49 -14.88 -17.23
CA LEU A 360 -15.82 -13.60 -17.38
C LEU A 360 -15.22 -13.45 -18.79
N ASN A 361 -15.18 -12.23 -19.27
CA ASN A 361 -14.48 -11.89 -20.49
C ASN A 361 -12.95 -11.99 -20.26
N PHE A 362 -12.28 -12.76 -21.12
CA PHE A 362 -10.83 -12.93 -21.05
C PHE A 362 -10.22 -12.92 -22.44
N ASP A 363 -9.44 -11.91 -22.75
CA ASP A 363 -8.72 -11.79 -24.02
C ASP A 363 -7.29 -12.30 -23.85
N LEU A 364 -7.06 -13.55 -24.26
CA LEU A 364 -5.77 -14.22 -24.15
C LEU A 364 -4.64 -13.43 -24.83
N TYR A 365 -4.92 -12.87 -26.00
CA TYR A 365 -3.93 -12.09 -26.77
C TYR A 365 -3.53 -10.81 -26.05
N GLN A 366 -4.48 -10.07 -25.50
CA GLN A 366 -4.20 -8.87 -24.69
C GLN A 366 -3.37 -9.19 -23.44
N GLU A 367 -3.66 -10.29 -22.75
CA GLU A 367 -2.94 -10.68 -21.55
C GLU A 367 -1.49 -11.14 -21.87
N GLU A 368 -1.30 -11.90 -22.96
CA GLU A 368 0.03 -12.29 -23.44
C GLU A 368 0.85 -11.08 -23.94
N SER A 369 0.20 -10.15 -24.64
CA SER A 369 0.80 -8.88 -25.05
C SER A 369 1.25 -8.05 -23.84
N ALA A 370 0.40 -7.92 -22.83
CA ALA A 370 0.75 -7.23 -21.58
C ALA A 370 1.97 -7.88 -20.86
N ALA A 371 2.02 -9.22 -20.76
CA ALA A 371 3.15 -9.93 -20.18
C ALA A 371 4.45 -9.72 -20.99
N SER A 372 4.34 -9.63 -22.33
CA SER A 372 5.48 -9.32 -23.20
C SER A 372 6.01 -7.89 -22.96
N HIS A 373 5.12 -6.90 -22.79
CA HIS A 373 5.52 -5.54 -22.42
C HIS A 373 6.19 -5.52 -21.05
N PHE A 374 5.63 -6.21 -20.05
CA PHE A 374 6.24 -6.28 -18.70
C PHE A 374 7.63 -6.92 -18.73
N ARG A 375 7.88 -7.89 -19.62
CA ARG A 375 9.24 -8.41 -19.84
C ARG A 375 10.18 -7.31 -20.35
N GLY A 376 9.73 -6.47 -21.28
CA GLY A 376 10.49 -5.31 -21.75
C GLY A 376 10.77 -4.32 -20.62
N PHE A 377 9.77 -3.99 -19.81
CA PHE A 377 9.91 -3.07 -18.67
C PHE A 377 10.86 -3.61 -17.58
N LEU A 378 10.90 -4.91 -17.39
CA LEU A 378 11.89 -5.55 -16.51
C LEU A 378 13.32 -5.38 -17.05
N TRP A 379 13.51 -5.45 -18.37
CA TRP A 379 14.79 -5.13 -19.00
C TRP A 379 15.14 -3.65 -18.81
N ASP A 380 14.19 -2.73 -18.99
CA ASP A 380 14.39 -1.30 -18.75
C ASP A 380 14.82 -1.03 -17.30
N ALA A 381 14.15 -1.70 -16.34
CA ALA A 381 14.52 -1.64 -14.94
C ALA A 381 15.97 -2.08 -14.69
N TRP A 382 16.40 -3.18 -15.33
CA TRP A 382 17.79 -3.64 -15.29
C TRP A 382 18.76 -2.61 -15.86
N MET A 383 18.49 -2.10 -17.04
CA MET A 383 19.37 -1.10 -17.69
C MET A 383 19.51 0.16 -16.84
N GLN A 384 18.41 0.63 -16.24
CA GLN A 384 18.43 1.75 -15.31
C GLN A 384 19.16 1.42 -14.00
N SER A 385 19.23 0.16 -13.59
CA SER A 385 19.88 -0.27 -12.33
C SER A 385 21.38 -0.46 -12.45
N LYS A 386 21.98 -0.34 -13.62
CA LYS A 386 23.45 -0.50 -13.85
C LYS A 386 24.29 0.64 -13.29
N GLY A 387 23.71 1.82 -13.13
CA GLY A 387 24.38 2.98 -12.54
C GLY A 387 24.41 2.95 -11.01
N PRO A 388 25.05 3.95 -10.38
CA PRO A 388 24.93 4.17 -8.95
C PRO A 388 23.45 4.32 -8.60
N GLN A 389 22.96 3.47 -7.71
CA GLN A 389 21.57 3.53 -7.25
C GLN A 389 21.55 4.07 -5.83
N GLU A 390 20.89 5.18 -5.63
CA GLU A 390 20.40 5.53 -4.31
C GLU A 390 19.14 4.72 -4.04
N ALA A 391 19.06 4.15 -2.84
CA ALA A 391 17.82 3.50 -2.41
C ALA A 391 16.71 4.55 -2.39
N LYS A 392 15.64 4.34 -3.15
CA LYS A 392 14.48 5.25 -3.19
C LYS A 392 13.64 5.11 -1.91
N LEU A 393 14.31 5.17 -0.76
CA LEU A 393 13.71 5.04 0.57
C LEU A 393 13.93 6.33 1.36
N ILE A 394 12.85 6.86 1.87
CA ILE A 394 12.89 7.93 2.87
C ILE A 394 13.18 7.28 4.22
N PRO A 395 14.06 7.83 5.07
CA PRO A 395 14.47 7.21 6.32
C PRO A 395 13.30 7.09 7.32
N SER A 396 13.42 6.11 8.20
CA SER A 396 12.46 5.93 9.30
C SER A 396 12.43 7.17 10.21
N TRP A 397 11.29 7.43 10.82
CA TRP A 397 11.13 8.55 11.73
C TRP A 397 11.99 8.44 13.00
N ASN A 398 12.38 7.22 13.40
CA ASN A 398 13.38 7.03 14.44
C ASN A 398 14.71 7.70 14.05
N ARG A 399 15.18 7.46 12.80
CA ARG A 399 16.42 8.08 12.31
C ARG A 399 16.27 9.60 12.14
N VAL A 400 15.14 10.06 11.64
CA VAL A 400 14.89 11.51 11.47
C VAL A 400 14.96 12.23 12.80
N ALA A 401 14.27 11.72 13.85
CA ALA A 401 14.26 12.32 15.16
C ALA A 401 15.66 12.36 15.84
N TYR A 402 16.53 11.40 15.54
CA TYR A 402 17.93 11.46 16.00
C TYR A 402 18.73 12.57 15.32
N THR A 403 18.49 12.80 14.03
CA THR A 403 19.24 13.80 13.23
C THR A 403 18.66 15.20 13.40
N PHE A 404 17.38 15.30 13.68
CA PHE A 404 16.62 16.55 13.83
C PHE A 404 15.70 16.44 15.05
N PRO A 405 16.23 16.65 16.27
CA PRO A 405 15.51 16.33 17.53
C PRO A 405 14.19 17.06 17.76
N ASP A 406 14.05 18.31 17.27
CA ASP A 406 12.84 19.14 17.41
C ASP A 406 11.87 19.00 16.22
N ILE A 407 12.07 18.00 15.35
CA ILE A 407 11.26 17.85 14.12
C ILE A 407 9.79 17.58 14.42
N TYR A 408 9.49 16.81 15.46
CA TYR A 408 8.11 16.51 15.83
C TYR A 408 7.35 17.75 16.26
N ASP A 409 7.96 18.60 17.09
CA ASP A 409 7.36 19.86 17.54
C ASP A 409 7.10 20.78 16.35
N ARG A 410 8.08 20.93 15.45
CA ARG A 410 7.95 21.75 14.25
C ARG A 410 6.89 21.24 13.28
N LEU A 411 6.83 19.91 13.08
CA LEU A 411 5.82 19.31 12.21
C LEU A 411 4.41 19.50 12.78
N LEU A 412 4.28 19.33 14.09
CA LEU A 412 3.02 19.59 14.80
C LEU A 412 2.61 21.06 14.64
N GLU A 413 3.50 22.01 14.93
CA GLU A 413 3.25 23.44 14.78
C GLU A 413 2.84 23.81 13.34
N ALA A 414 3.55 23.28 12.33
CA ALA A 414 3.25 23.55 10.93
C ALA A 414 1.85 23.09 10.53
N VAL A 415 1.50 21.84 10.89
CA VAL A 415 0.19 21.27 10.54
C VAL A 415 -0.94 21.96 11.30
N GLU A 416 -0.78 22.19 12.60
CA GLU A 416 -1.82 22.86 13.40
C GLU A 416 -2.01 24.32 12.95
N ALA A 417 -0.96 25.03 12.57
CA ALA A 417 -1.06 26.38 12.02
C ALA A 417 -1.81 26.41 10.67
N ASP A 418 -1.58 25.43 9.78
CA ASP A 418 -2.31 25.31 8.51
C ASP A 418 -3.80 24.98 8.75
N ASN A 419 -4.09 24.13 9.72
CA ASN A 419 -5.47 23.74 10.03
C ASN A 419 -6.24 24.80 10.86
N ALA A 420 -5.55 25.68 11.61
CA ALA A 420 -6.16 26.76 12.38
C ALA A 420 -6.49 28.00 11.53
N ALA A 421 -5.80 28.22 10.39
CA ALA A 421 -6.09 29.33 9.49
C ALA A 421 -7.51 29.22 8.91
N GLU A 422 -8.31 30.28 9.03
CA GLU A 422 -9.68 30.38 8.47
C GLU A 422 -9.67 30.58 6.96
#